data_9cb8c82d9b9a5a00de9a38142379db45
#
_entry.id   9cb8c82d9b9a5a00de9a38142379db45
#
_cell.length_a   1.000
_cell.length_b   1.000
_cell.length_c   1.000
_cell.angle_alpha   90.00
_cell.angle_beta   90.00
_cell.angle_gamma   90.00
#
_symmetry.space_group_name_H-M   'P 1'
#
loop_
_entity.id
_entity.type
_entity.pdbx_description
1 polymer ?
#
loop_
_entity_poly.entity_id
_entity_poly.type
_entity_poly.pdbx_seq_one_letter_code
_entity_poly.pdbx_strand_id
1 'polypeptide(L)'
;MSTTKGTSNVPLIMGIISAALGVPNIFCAGICGAGAGAMADLASAGAAAADGEAIDIEALEMASTAAAGTGSMWIAGGAALVGLIAGILGKSKPTVSGIGMLVAMAMVGSTGILGNMLALLIAILYLIGGIIAFTQKKEAVS
;
A
#
# COMPACT_ATOMS: atom_id res chain seq x y z
N MET A 1 7.35 -14.45 -30.45
CA MET A 1 7.01 -14.44 -29.01
C MET A 1 5.54 -14.76 -28.87
N SER A 2 5.18 -15.96 -28.41
CA SER A 2 3.77 -16.31 -28.16
C SER A 2 3.22 -15.48 -26.99
N THR A 3 2.24 -14.64 -27.28
CA THR A 3 1.52 -13.89 -26.25
C THR A 3 0.53 -14.82 -25.57
N THR A 4 0.75 -15.11 -24.30
CA THR A 4 -0.20 -15.88 -23.49
C THR A 4 -1.19 -14.95 -22.82
N LYS A 5 -2.47 -15.26 -22.94
CA LYS A 5 -3.57 -14.49 -22.33
C LYS A 5 -4.13 -15.25 -21.13
N GLY A 6 -4.40 -14.54 -20.03
CA GLY A 6 -5.03 -15.13 -18.85
C GLY A 6 -6.53 -15.31 -19.04
N THR A 7 -7.07 -16.38 -18.47
CA THR A 7 -8.51 -16.73 -18.61
C THR A 7 -9.37 -16.14 -17.50
N SER A 8 -8.80 -15.70 -16.40
CA SER A 8 -9.52 -15.21 -15.22
C SER A 8 -9.70 -13.69 -15.20
N ASN A 9 -10.90 -13.23 -14.83
CA ASN A 9 -11.21 -11.82 -14.55
C ASN A 9 -10.92 -11.42 -13.09
N VAL A 10 -10.56 -12.38 -12.24
CA VAL A 10 -10.40 -12.14 -10.80
C VAL A 10 -9.33 -11.09 -10.50
N PRO A 11 -8.15 -11.09 -11.13
CA PRO A 11 -7.17 -10.03 -10.90
C PRO A 11 -7.69 -8.63 -11.22
N LEU A 12 -8.50 -8.49 -12.27
CA LEU A 12 -9.12 -7.22 -12.64
C LEU A 12 -10.12 -6.76 -11.56
N ILE A 13 -11.00 -7.67 -11.12
CA ILE A 13 -12.01 -7.38 -10.09
C ILE A 13 -11.32 -6.99 -8.78
N MET A 14 -10.33 -7.77 -8.35
CA MET A 14 -9.56 -7.49 -7.12
C MET A 14 -8.82 -6.15 -7.22
N GLY A 15 -8.21 -5.84 -8.37
CA GLY A 15 -7.56 -4.55 -8.61
C GLY A 15 -8.52 -3.36 -8.50
N ILE A 16 -9.71 -3.47 -9.08
CA ILE A 16 -10.75 -2.41 -9.02
C ILE A 16 -11.26 -2.24 -7.58
N ILE A 17 -11.60 -3.33 -6.89
CA ILE A 17 -12.08 -3.27 -5.50
C ILE A 17 -11.00 -2.67 -4.59
N SER A 18 -9.75 -3.12 -4.72
CA SER A 18 -8.64 -2.60 -3.92
C SER A 18 -8.36 -1.13 -4.21
N ALA A 19 -8.49 -0.68 -5.46
CA ALA A 19 -8.35 0.72 -5.82
C ALA A 19 -9.50 1.57 -5.23
N ALA A 20 -10.73 1.09 -5.27
CA ALA A 20 -11.88 1.77 -4.68
C ALA A 20 -11.74 1.91 -3.15
N LEU A 21 -11.28 0.85 -2.47
CA LEU A 21 -10.96 0.89 -1.04
C LEU A 21 -9.68 1.70 -0.75
N GLY A 22 -8.83 1.86 -1.74
CA GLY A 22 -7.62 2.68 -1.65
C GLY A 22 -7.92 4.15 -1.39
N VAL A 23 -9.02 4.68 -1.92
CA VAL A 23 -9.40 6.09 -1.71
C VAL A 23 -9.60 6.40 -0.22
N PRO A 24 -10.48 5.72 0.54
CA PRO A 24 -10.58 5.94 1.98
C PRO A 24 -9.30 5.55 2.72
N ASN A 25 -8.53 4.57 2.22
CA ASN A 25 -7.26 4.17 2.83
C ASN A 25 -6.19 5.26 2.74
N ILE A 26 -6.18 6.09 1.71
CA ILE A 26 -5.26 7.23 1.61
C ILE A 26 -5.48 8.18 2.80
N PHE A 27 -6.72 8.49 3.14
CA PHE A 27 -7.05 9.32 4.29
C PHE A 27 -6.69 8.63 5.61
N CYS A 28 -7.03 7.33 5.76
CA CYS A 28 -6.63 6.55 6.92
C CYS A 28 -5.11 6.50 7.08
N ALA A 29 -4.36 6.26 6.01
CA ALA A 29 -2.90 6.22 6.05
C ALA A 29 -2.31 7.58 6.46
N GLY A 30 -2.89 8.69 5.99
CA GLY A 30 -2.51 10.03 6.41
C GLY A 30 -2.69 10.24 7.91
N ILE A 31 -3.88 9.94 8.43
CA ILE A 31 -4.20 10.13 9.85
C ILE A 31 -3.42 9.14 10.74
N CYS A 32 -3.42 7.85 10.37
CA CYS A 32 -2.73 6.81 11.16
C CYS A 32 -1.21 6.92 11.04
N GLY A 33 -0.71 7.26 9.85
CA GLY A 33 0.72 7.48 9.63
C GLY A 33 1.24 8.69 10.39
N ALA A 34 0.47 9.78 10.45
CA ALA A 34 0.77 10.94 11.28
C ALA A 34 0.83 10.56 12.77
N GLY A 35 -0.15 9.77 13.25
CA GLY A 35 -0.15 9.30 14.65
C GLY A 35 1.06 8.41 14.97
N ALA A 36 1.45 7.51 14.08
CA ALA A 36 2.63 6.66 14.27
C ALA A 36 3.95 7.48 14.26
N GLY A 37 4.03 8.50 13.39
CA GLY A 37 5.14 9.44 13.37
C GLY A 37 5.26 10.21 14.67
N ALA A 38 4.15 10.79 15.14
CA ALA A 38 4.11 11.53 16.40
C ALA A 38 4.55 10.66 17.61
N MET A 39 4.16 9.39 17.64
CA MET A 39 4.60 8.46 18.70
C MET A 39 6.11 8.15 18.65
N ALA A 40 6.67 7.99 17.46
CA ALA A 40 8.09 7.77 17.27
C ALA A 40 8.91 9.01 17.71
N ASP A 41 8.41 10.20 17.39
CA ASP A 41 9.07 11.46 17.76
C ASP A 41 8.94 11.74 19.25
N LEU A 42 7.79 11.43 19.87
CA LEU A 42 7.64 11.51 21.31
C LEU A 42 8.64 10.61 22.05
N ALA A 43 8.90 9.41 21.51
CA ALA A 43 9.89 8.50 22.04
C ALA A 43 11.33 9.05 21.88
N SER A 44 11.64 9.67 20.75
CA SER A 44 12.97 10.30 20.51
C SER A 44 13.16 11.57 21.33
N ALA A 45 12.11 12.39 21.46
CA ALA A 45 12.11 13.58 22.33
C ALA A 45 12.26 13.20 23.80
N GLY A 46 11.62 12.11 24.24
CA GLY A 46 11.78 11.56 25.59
C GLY A 46 13.23 11.12 25.87
N ALA A 47 13.89 10.49 24.87
CA ALA A 47 15.31 10.11 24.98
C ALA A 47 16.22 11.34 25.07
N ALA A 48 15.99 12.36 24.23
CA ALA A 48 16.81 13.58 24.23
C ALA A 48 16.57 14.45 25.49
N ALA A 49 15.34 14.47 26.03
CA ALA A 49 15.06 15.14 27.31
C ALA A 49 15.78 14.47 28.49
N ALA A 50 16.06 13.16 28.41
CA ALA A 50 16.87 12.46 29.38
C ALA A 50 18.36 12.89 29.35
N ASP A 51 18.83 13.40 28.21
CA ASP A 51 20.20 13.93 28.03
C ASP A 51 20.32 15.44 28.37
N GLY A 52 19.23 16.09 28.78
CA GLY A 52 19.23 17.47 29.29
C GLY A 52 19.24 18.58 28.22
N GLU A 53 18.95 18.25 26.96
CA GLU A 53 18.81 19.22 25.88
C GLU A 53 17.36 19.77 25.84
N ALA A 54 17.23 21.10 25.77
CA ALA A 54 15.92 21.74 25.62
C ALA A 54 15.43 21.59 24.17
N ILE A 55 14.52 20.68 23.95
CA ILE A 55 13.89 20.45 22.63
C ILE A 55 12.61 21.24 22.54
N ASP A 56 12.43 21.99 21.46
CA ASP A 56 11.14 22.56 21.10
C ASP A 56 10.22 21.45 20.53
N ILE A 57 9.57 20.78 21.48
CA ILE A 57 8.73 19.58 21.22
C ILE A 57 7.59 19.92 20.26
N GLU A 58 7.03 21.13 20.33
CA GLU A 58 5.87 21.55 19.54
C GLU A 58 6.20 21.73 18.04
N ALA A 59 7.37 22.27 17.73
CA ALA A 59 7.83 22.42 16.35
C ALA A 59 8.25 21.09 15.73
N LEU A 60 8.87 20.20 16.50
CA LEU A 60 9.29 18.87 16.07
C LEU A 60 8.06 17.97 15.80
N GLU A 61 7.07 18.01 16.67
CA GLU A 61 5.84 17.23 16.57
C GLU A 61 5.02 17.62 15.34
N MET A 62 4.89 18.91 15.03
CA MET A 62 4.19 19.37 13.82
C MET A 62 4.92 18.96 12.52
N ALA A 63 6.23 19.09 12.48
CA ALA A 63 7.00 18.80 11.28
C ALA A 63 7.01 17.29 10.96
N SER A 64 7.18 16.45 11.95
CA SER A 64 7.24 15.00 11.79
C SER A 64 5.87 14.39 11.48
N THR A 65 4.82 14.87 12.15
CA THR A 65 3.44 14.44 11.92
C THR A 65 3.01 14.75 10.47
N ALA A 66 3.33 15.95 9.98
CA ALA A 66 3.05 16.34 8.60
C ALA A 66 3.84 15.49 7.59
N ALA A 67 5.12 15.25 7.84
CA ALA A 67 6.00 14.46 6.95
C ALA A 67 5.58 12.99 6.88
N ALA A 68 5.30 12.35 8.04
CA ALA A 68 4.88 10.97 8.10
C ALA A 68 3.49 10.75 7.44
N GLY A 69 2.55 11.64 7.71
CA GLY A 69 1.21 11.59 7.12
C GLY A 69 1.25 11.75 5.60
N THR A 70 2.00 12.73 5.10
CA THR A 70 2.15 12.97 3.66
C THR A 70 2.84 11.80 2.97
N GLY A 71 3.92 11.26 3.55
CA GLY A 71 4.63 10.12 2.99
C GLY A 71 3.75 8.88 2.86
N SER A 72 3.00 8.53 3.90
CA SER A 72 2.09 7.37 3.88
C SER A 72 0.91 7.54 2.91
N MET A 73 0.40 8.75 2.72
CA MET A 73 -0.62 9.05 1.71
C MET A 73 -0.11 8.80 0.28
N TRP A 74 1.11 9.23 -0.05
CA TRP A 74 1.71 8.99 -1.36
C TRP A 74 1.97 7.52 -1.62
N ILE A 75 2.43 6.77 -0.61
CA ILE A 75 2.64 5.33 -0.70
C ILE A 75 1.30 4.62 -0.92
N ALA A 76 0.27 4.96 -0.16
CA ALA A 76 -1.06 4.36 -0.31
C ALA A 76 -1.70 4.69 -1.67
N GLY A 77 -1.56 5.93 -2.14
CA GLY A 77 -2.02 6.35 -3.46
C GLY A 77 -1.27 5.63 -4.59
N GLY A 78 0.05 5.54 -4.48
CA GLY A 78 0.89 4.79 -5.41
C GLY A 78 0.52 3.31 -5.46
N ALA A 79 0.29 2.68 -4.32
CA ALA A 79 -0.15 1.29 -4.25
C ALA A 79 -1.50 1.06 -4.94
N ALA A 80 -2.46 1.97 -4.77
CA ALA A 80 -3.76 1.88 -5.44
C ALA A 80 -3.62 1.96 -6.98
N LEU A 81 -2.77 2.85 -7.48
CA LEU A 81 -2.49 2.97 -8.91
C LEU A 81 -1.77 1.74 -9.46
N VAL A 82 -0.72 1.27 -8.79
CA VAL A 82 0.02 0.06 -9.20
C VAL A 82 -0.90 -1.15 -9.22
N GLY A 83 -1.73 -1.31 -8.18
CA GLY A 83 -2.69 -2.42 -8.08
C GLY A 83 -3.77 -2.37 -9.16
N LEU A 84 -4.27 -1.18 -9.50
CA LEU A 84 -5.24 -1.00 -10.57
C LEU A 84 -4.64 -1.36 -11.94
N ILE A 85 -3.46 -0.83 -12.25
CA ILE A 85 -2.75 -1.14 -13.50
C ILE A 85 -2.45 -2.63 -13.58
N ALA A 86 -1.96 -3.24 -12.50
CA ALA A 86 -1.72 -4.67 -12.41
C ALA A 86 -2.99 -5.47 -12.64
N GLY A 87 -4.13 -5.05 -12.07
CA GLY A 87 -5.43 -5.68 -12.29
C GLY A 87 -5.84 -5.66 -13.76
N ILE A 88 -5.72 -4.53 -14.44
CA ILE A 88 -6.02 -4.37 -15.87
C ILE A 88 -5.13 -5.29 -16.72
N LEU A 89 -3.86 -5.41 -16.37
CA LEU A 89 -2.90 -6.28 -17.06
C LEU A 89 -3.14 -7.78 -16.81
N GLY A 90 -4.03 -8.14 -15.87
CA GLY A 90 -4.28 -9.53 -15.46
C GLY A 90 -4.61 -10.47 -16.60
N LYS A 91 -5.34 -10.00 -17.61
CA LYS A 91 -5.66 -10.78 -18.82
C LYS A 91 -4.52 -10.81 -19.86
N SER A 92 -3.87 -9.68 -20.09
CA SER A 92 -2.87 -9.56 -21.15
C SER A 92 -1.51 -10.10 -20.74
N LYS A 93 -1.10 -9.88 -19.51
CA LYS A 93 0.21 -10.26 -18.96
C LYS A 93 0.06 -10.77 -17.51
N PRO A 94 -0.44 -11.99 -17.30
CA PRO A 94 -0.77 -12.49 -15.96
C PRO A 94 0.41 -12.51 -15.00
N THR A 95 1.61 -12.81 -15.46
CA THR A 95 2.80 -12.80 -14.60
C THR A 95 3.16 -11.39 -14.14
N VAL A 96 3.09 -10.40 -15.03
CA VAL A 96 3.35 -8.98 -14.69
C VAL A 96 2.29 -8.46 -13.73
N SER A 97 1.03 -8.84 -13.94
CA SER A 97 -0.08 -8.54 -13.05
C SER A 97 0.15 -9.08 -11.64
N GLY A 98 0.54 -10.35 -11.53
CA GLY A 98 0.84 -10.97 -10.24
C GLY A 98 1.96 -10.25 -9.49
N ILE A 99 3.06 -9.93 -10.17
CA ILE A 99 4.17 -9.17 -9.57
C ILE A 99 3.69 -7.77 -9.13
N GLY A 100 2.96 -7.06 -9.98
CA GLY A 100 2.44 -5.72 -9.68
C GLY A 100 1.52 -5.72 -8.46
N MET A 101 0.65 -6.73 -8.31
CA MET A 101 -0.20 -6.88 -7.13
C MET A 101 0.60 -7.16 -5.86
N LEU A 102 1.65 -7.97 -5.91
CA LEU A 102 2.52 -8.22 -4.76
C LEU A 102 3.30 -6.96 -4.35
N VAL A 103 3.74 -6.17 -5.33
CA VAL A 103 4.37 -4.87 -5.05
C VAL A 103 3.37 -3.92 -4.38
N ALA A 104 2.14 -3.82 -4.91
CA ALA A 104 1.08 -3.01 -4.30
C ALA A 104 0.76 -3.47 -2.87
N MET A 105 0.72 -4.79 -2.63
CA MET A 105 0.57 -5.36 -1.29
C MET A 105 1.69 -4.91 -0.33
N ALA A 106 2.95 -4.97 -0.76
CA ALA A 106 4.08 -4.55 0.05
C ALA A 106 4.03 -3.05 0.36
N MET A 107 3.64 -2.22 -0.62
CA MET A 107 3.46 -0.77 -0.43
C MET A 107 2.36 -0.46 0.59
N VAL A 108 1.18 -1.10 0.46
CA VAL A 108 0.10 -0.93 1.45
C VAL A 108 0.54 -1.44 2.82
N GLY A 109 1.27 -2.55 2.86
CA GLY A 109 1.82 -3.12 4.11
C GLY A 109 2.73 -2.15 4.86
N SER A 110 3.52 -1.36 4.14
CA SER A 110 4.41 -0.37 4.75
C SER A 110 3.68 0.83 5.37
N THR A 111 2.40 1.05 5.05
CA THR A 111 1.59 2.13 5.63
C THR A 111 0.98 1.81 7.01
N GLY A 112 1.41 0.74 7.65
CA GLY A 112 1.05 0.41 9.02
C GLY A 112 -0.15 -0.54 9.15
N ILE A 113 0.01 -1.79 8.69
CA ILE A 113 -1.02 -2.85 8.79
C ILE A 113 -1.57 -3.02 10.22
N LEU A 114 -0.71 -2.89 11.24
CA LEU A 114 -1.09 -3.13 12.64
C LEU A 114 -2.05 -2.07 13.22
N GLY A 115 -2.07 -0.87 12.63
CA GLY A 115 -2.96 0.22 13.07
C GLY A 115 -4.10 0.53 12.10
N ASN A 116 -4.10 -0.07 10.91
CA ASN A 116 -5.05 0.24 9.83
C ASN A 116 -5.70 -1.03 9.26
N MET A 117 -6.88 -1.38 9.81
CA MET A 117 -7.64 -2.55 9.34
C MET A 117 -8.00 -2.48 7.84
N LEU A 118 -8.16 -1.28 7.29
CA LEU A 118 -8.45 -1.10 5.88
C LEU A 118 -7.23 -1.43 5.01
N ALA A 119 -6.04 -1.03 5.44
CA ALA A 119 -4.79 -1.42 4.77
C ALA A 119 -4.58 -2.93 4.79
N LEU A 120 -4.88 -3.60 5.91
CA LEU A 120 -4.84 -5.05 6.01
C LEU A 120 -5.78 -5.73 5.01
N LEU A 121 -7.03 -5.27 4.92
CA LEU A 121 -8.01 -5.79 3.98
C LEU A 121 -7.52 -5.65 2.53
N ILE A 122 -7.03 -4.47 2.16
CA ILE A 122 -6.51 -4.19 0.82
C ILE A 122 -5.29 -5.06 0.51
N ALA A 123 -4.38 -5.24 1.47
CA ALA A 123 -3.22 -6.11 1.31
C ALA A 123 -3.61 -7.56 1.04
N ILE A 124 -4.62 -8.08 1.73
CA ILE A 124 -5.16 -9.42 1.51
C ILE A 124 -5.79 -9.55 0.11
N LEU A 125 -6.53 -8.55 -0.35
CA LEU A 125 -7.12 -8.55 -1.69
C LEU A 125 -6.03 -8.56 -2.78
N TYR A 126 -4.95 -7.78 -2.62
CA TYR A 126 -3.83 -7.81 -3.54
C TYR A 126 -3.08 -9.15 -3.50
N LEU A 127 -2.92 -9.76 -2.32
CA LEU A 127 -2.31 -11.08 -2.19
C LEU A 127 -3.12 -12.14 -2.96
N ILE A 128 -4.44 -12.19 -2.73
CA ILE A 128 -5.32 -13.14 -3.40
C ILE A 128 -5.30 -12.90 -4.92
N GLY A 129 -5.44 -11.64 -5.36
CA GLY A 129 -5.39 -11.28 -6.77
C GLY A 129 -4.06 -11.66 -7.42
N GLY A 130 -2.94 -11.46 -6.72
CA GLY A 130 -1.61 -11.83 -7.17
C GLY A 130 -1.44 -13.34 -7.33
N ILE A 131 -1.86 -14.13 -6.34
CA ILE A 131 -1.79 -15.61 -6.39
C ILE A 131 -2.63 -16.12 -7.57
N ILE A 132 -3.86 -15.62 -7.75
CA ILE A 132 -4.72 -16.03 -8.86
C ILE A 132 -4.13 -15.63 -10.20
N ALA A 133 -3.48 -14.46 -10.30
CA ALA A 133 -2.80 -14.05 -11.52
C ALA A 133 -1.67 -15.00 -11.92
N PHE A 134 -0.95 -15.58 -10.95
CA PHE A 134 0.10 -16.58 -11.22
C PHE A 134 -0.47 -17.96 -11.57
N THR A 135 -1.57 -18.36 -10.92
CA THR A 135 -2.11 -19.72 -11.02
C THR A 135 -3.14 -19.89 -12.15
N GLN A 136 -3.64 -18.79 -12.73
CA GLN A 136 -4.63 -18.85 -13.81
C GLN A 136 -4.06 -19.56 -15.06
N LYS A 137 -4.93 -20.27 -15.79
CA LYS A 137 -4.58 -20.91 -17.05
C LYS A 137 -4.19 -19.85 -18.08
N LYS A 138 -3.13 -20.14 -18.83
CA LYS A 138 -2.61 -19.29 -19.91
C LYS A 138 -2.97 -19.93 -21.23
N GLU A 139 -3.75 -19.22 -22.04
CA GLU A 139 -4.07 -19.66 -23.41
C GLU A 139 -3.11 -18.96 -24.39
N ALA A 140 -2.54 -19.74 -25.31
CA ALA A 140 -1.75 -19.19 -26.39
C ALA A 140 -2.69 -18.47 -27.37
N VAL A 141 -2.42 -17.20 -27.64
CA VAL A 141 -3.13 -16.47 -28.68
C VAL A 141 -2.44 -16.78 -30.01
N SER A 142 -3.14 -17.55 -30.82
CA SER A 142 -2.71 -17.80 -32.20
C SER A 142 -2.97 -16.58 -33.06
#